data_18f6f3b32429918c7ebc7ebc7bef3e71
#
_entry.id   18f6f3b32429918c7ebc7ebc7bef3e71
#
_cell.length_a   1.000
_cell.length_b   1.000
_cell.length_c   1.000
_cell.angle_alpha   90.00
_cell.angle_beta   90.00
_cell.angle_gamma   90.00
#
_symmetry.space_group_name_H-M   'P 1'
#
loop_
_entity.id
_entity.type
_entity.pdbx_description
1 polymer ?
#
loop_
_entity_poly.entity_id
_entity_poly.type
_entity_poly.pdbx_seq_one_letter_code
_entity_poly.pdbx_strand_id
1 'polypeptide(L)'
;MAELKRCYESDRSELVIVYGRRRVGKTFLVDTFFDKKYDFSFVGGFKLTKAKQLRGFAKALKKAAGLKIQPKLSSWEEAFDALEEYIESLPEDKRKVIFIDEMPWIDTPQSEFVEAFESFWNSWGSRRSDIVLIASGSASSWMVDKFVENIGGLHARITNNIYIRPFNLKETEEYLQSRGFRWSRYQILQLYQIMGGVPFYLSLLDPKQTLLANVDRLFFRRNAELKTEFDELFNAVFNKVDKYLEVVALLNSNHNGLTYSEIKKGSSLDGERLTTVLKNLERCDFIISFQQFGNKSRGTLYRLVDFYTLFYYKFVNAIDSKDEEWWTHNYNSHSVESWQGYAFELICLTHLPQIRKSLGISGISTSASSWRYVPGKNEPGRKAQIDLLIARGDHIINLCEMKFSVGPFVIKKSYAEDVRERKQLFKQVEKTSDGLDITFVTTFGVADGVNKDVVDSEVVAEDLFT
;
A
#
# COMPACT_ATOMS: atom_id res chain seq x y z
N MET A 1 -1.30 16.30 6.14
CA MET A 1 -1.71 17.67 6.56
C MET A 1 -0.60 18.40 7.32
N ALA A 2 -0.05 17.87 8.43
CA ALA A 2 1.01 18.55 9.19
C ALA A 2 2.26 18.88 8.34
N GLU A 3 2.74 17.94 7.54
CA GLU A 3 3.90 18.15 6.65
C GLU A 3 3.66 19.23 5.58
N LEU A 4 2.47 19.23 4.96
CA LEU A 4 2.11 20.28 3.99
C LEU A 4 2.05 21.65 4.66
N LYS A 5 1.53 21.71 5.91
CA LYS A 5 1.50 22.94 6.69
C LYS A 5 2.92 23.44 6.98
N ARG A 6 3.82 22.55 7.42
CA ARG A 6 5.22 22.89 7.69
C ARG A 6 5.91 23.43 6.44
N CYS A 7 5.68 22.82 5.27
CA CYS A 7 6.23 23.29 4.00
C CYS A 7 5.64 24.65 3.58
N TYR A 8 4.33 24.86 3.79
CA TYR A 8 3.69 26.12 3.44
C TYR A 8 4.12 27.29 4.34
N GLU A 9 4.41 27.02 5.62
CA GLU A 9 4.83 28.02 6.61
C GLU A 9 6.36 28.24 6.66
N SER A 10 7.14 27.51 5.85
CA SER A 10 8.61 27.67 5.82
C SER A 10 9.03 29.01 5.18
N ASP A 11 10.26 29.44 5.42
CA ASP A 11 10.86 30.69 4.93
C ASP A 11 11.65 30.53 3.61
N ARG A 12 11.57 29.34 2.99
CA ARG A 12 12.24 29.00 1.73
C ARG A 12 11.28 28.39 0.73
N SER A 13 11.70 28.31 -0.53
CA SER A 13 10.95 27.54 -1.53
C SER A 13 10.99 26.06 -1.22
N GLU A 14 9.86 25.39 -1.38
CA GLU A 14 9.67 23.96 -1.08
C GLU A 14 9.26 23.19 -2.33
N LEU A 15 9.98 22.10 -2.61
CA LEU A 15 9.59 21.10 -3.59
C LEU A 15 9.10 19.86 -2.84
N VAL A 16 7.79 19.66 -2.85
CA VAL A 16 7.12 18.58 -2.12
C VAL A 16 6.67 17.50 -3.10
N ILE A 17 7.16 16.29 -2.91
CA ILE A 17 6.76 15.13 -3.70
C ILE A 17 5.70 14.33 -2.93
N VAL A 18 4.49 14.21 -3.50
CA VAL A 18 3.38 13.43 -2.92
C VAL A 18 3.16 12.20 -3.79
N TYR A 19 3.43 11.03 -3.25
CA TYR A 19 3.33 9.79 -4.00
C TYR A 19 2.70 8.66 -3.19
N GLY A 20 2.31 7.60 -3.85
CA GLY A 20 1.62 6.45 -3.29
C GLY A 20 0.77 5.79 -4.37
N ARG A 21 0.20 4.62 -4.06
CA ARG A 21 -0.62 3.89 -5.03
C ARG A 21 -1.82 4.71 -5.53
N ARG A 22 -2.43 4.26 -6.62
CA ARG A 22 -3.69 4.83 -7.11
C ARG A 22 -4.81 4.67 -6.07
N ARG A 23 -5.74 5.63 -6.00
CA ARG A 23 -6.94 5.60 -5.14
C ARG A 23 -6.72 5.91 -3.64
N VAL A 24 -5.50 6.28 -3.21
CA VAL A 24 -5.21 6.60 -1.79
C VAL A 24 -5.48 8.06 -1.38
N GLY A 25 -5.94 8.91 -2.32
CA GLY A 25 -6.37 10.28 -1.97
C GLY A 25 -5.28 11.34 -2.04
N LYS A 26 -4.19 11.16 -2.84
CA LYS A 26 -3.12 12.17 -3.01
C LYS A 26 -3.65 13.54 -3.41
N THR A 27 -4.38 13.62 -4.51
CA THR A 27 -5.00 14.87 -5.00
C THR A 27 -5.98 15.44 -3.97
N PHE A 28 -6.77 14.57 -3.32
CA PHE A 28 -7.71 14.98 -2.27
C PHE A 28 -7.01 15.63 -1.08
N LEU A 29 -5.87 15.10 -0.64
CA LEU A 29 -5.06 15.65 0.44
C LEU A 29 -4.61 17.09 0.12
N VAL A 30 -4.05 17.27 -1.09
CA VAL A 30 -3.53 18.58 -1.55
C VAL A 30 -4.69 19.56 -1.76
N ASP A 31 -5.74 19.14 -2.45
CA ASP A 31 -6.96 19.94 -2.68
C ASP A 31 -7.60 20.41 -1.37
N THR A 32 -7.69 19.51 -0.38
CA THR A 32 -8.27 19.84 0.93
C THR A 32 -7.40 20.81 1.71
N PHE A 33 -6.09 20.64 1.67
CA PHE A 33 -5.17 21.52 2.40
C PHE A 33 -5.19 22.95 1.86
N PHE A 34 -5.16 23.12 0.52
CA PHE A 34 -5.13 24.42 -0.12
C PHE A 34 -6.52 24.98 -0.48
N ASP A 35 -7.62 24.30 -0.11
CA ASP A 35 -8.99 24.67 -0.50
C ASP A 35 -9.10 24.87 -2.02
N LYS A 36 -8.36 24.08 -2.80
CA LYS A 36 -8.20 24.18 -4.27
C LYS A 36 -7.74 25.58 -4.76
N LYS A 37 -7.12 26.35 -3.90
CA LYS A 37 -6.59 27.69 -4.22
C LYS A 37 -5.11 27.56 -4.58
N TYR A 38 -4.84 27.45 -5.86
CA TYR A 38 -3.51 27.38 -6.45
C TYR A 38 -3.28 28.59 -7.32
N ASP A 39 -2.06 29.14 -7.31
CA ASP A 39 -1.66 30.13 -8.29
C ASP A 39 -1.52 29.48 -9.67
N PHE A 40 -1.05 28.23 -9.72
CA PHE A 40 -1.08 27.41 -10.92
C PHE A 40 -1.36 25.95 -10.57
N SER A 41 -2.18 25.27 -11.38
CA SER A 41 -2.36 23.83 -11.29
C SER A 41 -2.50 23.19 -12.66
N PHE A 42 -1.84 22.04 -12.82
CA PHE A 42 -1.90 21.22 -14.03
C PHE A 42 -1.95 19.74 -13.67
N VAL A 43 -2.81 18.99 -14.36
CA VAL A 43 -2.94 17.52 -14.20
C VAL A 43 -2.52 16.84 -15.48
N GLY A 44 -1.57 15.93 -15.40
CA GLY A 44 -1.15 15.08 -16.51
C GLY A 44 -2.30 14.24 -17.07
N GLY A 45 -2.40 14.13 -18.38
CA GLY A 45 -3.42 13.35 -19.04
C GLY A 45 -2.97 11.92 -19.34
N PHE A 46 -3.77 10.93 -18.96
CA PHE A 46 -3.46 9.52 -19.19
C PHE A 46 -3.33 9.18 -20.68
N LYS A 47 -2.21 8.55 -21.09
CA LYS A 47 -1.91 8.15 -22.48
C LYS A 47 -2.03 9.27 -23.53
N LEU A 48 -1.79 10.52 -23.14
CA LEU A 48 -1.72 11.63 -24.07
C LEU A 48 -0.31 11.77 -24.67
N THR A 49 -0.24 12.31 -25.90
CA THR A 49 1.03 12.66 -26.53
C THR A 49 1.63 13.94 -25.96
N LYS A 50 2.96 14.19 -26.08
CA LYS A 50 3.65 15.42 -25.70
C LYS A 50 2.86 16.68 -26.15
N ALA A 51 2.44 16.74 -27.41
CA ALA A 51 1.69 17.88 -27.95
C ALA A 51 0.33 18.09 -27.27
N LYS A 52 -0.38 17.03 -26.86
CA LYS A 52 -1.64 17.14 -26.11
C LYS A 52 -1.41 17.55 -24.66
N GLN A 53 -0.33 17.07 -24.02
CA GLN A 53 0.08 17.50 -22.69
C GLN A 53 0.43 18.99 -22.67
N LEU A 54 1.27 19.47 -23.59
CA LEU A 54 1.63 20.89 -23.73
C LEU A 54 0.41 21.77 -23.99
N ARG A 55 -0.55 21.29 -24.80
CA ARG A 55 -1.81 22.02 -25.03
C ARG A 55 -2.64 22.11 -23.73
N GLY A 56 -2.65 21.04 -22.91
CA GLY A 56 -3.29 21.02 -21.60
C GLY A 56 -2.65 22.02 -20.64
N PHE A 57 -1.32 22.04 -20.59
CA PHE A 57 -0.55 22.98 -19.78
C PHE A 57 -0.80 24.44 -20.21
N ALA A 58 -0.74 24.73 -21.51
CA ALA A 58 -1.06 26.05 -22.05
C ALA A 58 -2.49 26.50 -21.70
N LYS A 59 -3.46 25.58 -21.68
CA LYS A 59 -4.85 25.88 -21.25
C LYS A 59 -4.90 26.20 -19.76
N ALA A 60 -4.16 25.45 -18.93
CA ALA A 60 -4.07 25.73 -17.50
C ALA A 60 -3.43 27.10 -17.24
N LEU A 61 -2.33 27.42 -17.94
CA LEU A 61 -1.66 28.70 -17.83
C LEU A 61 -2.56 29.87 -18.29
N LYS A 62 -3.27 29.70 -19.41
CA LYS A 62 -4.26 30.69 -19.85
C LYS A 62 -5.29 30.99 -18.76
N LYS A 63 -5.80 29.96 -18.10
CA LYS A 63 -6.81 30.07 -17.02
C LYS A 63 -6.23 30.80 -15.81
N ALA A 64 -5.06 30.40 -15.37
CA ALA A 64 -4.39 30.96 -14.19
C ALA A 64 -4.02 32.43 -14.39
N ALA A 65 -3.42 32.76 -15.52
CA ALA A 65 -2.98 34.12 -15.84
C ALA A 65 -4.08 35.03 -16.43
N GLY A 66 -5.31 34.54 -16.61
CA GLY A 66 -6.39 35.35 -17.20
C GLY A 66 -6.16 35.76 -18.64
N LEU A 67 -5.33 35.05 -19.41
CA LEU A 67 -4.95 35.42 -20.76
C LEU A 67 -6.13 35.29 -21.74
N LYS A 68 -6.26 36.25 -22.65
CA LYS A 68 -7.27 36.19 -23.72
C LYS A 68 -6.97 35.09 -24.74
N ILE A 69 -5.70 34.91 -25.07
CA ILE A 69 -5.22 33.95 -26.08
C ILE A 69 -4.40 32.86 -25.38
N GLN A 70 -4.59 31.60 -25.78
CA GLN A 70 -3.80 30.51 -25.28
C GLN A 70 -2.38 30.55 -25.85
N PRO A 71 -1.33 30.43 -25.00
CA PRO A 71 0.04 30.35 -25.47
C PRO A 71 0.25 29.15 -26.42
N LYS A 72 1.11 29.34 -27.42
CA LYS A 72 1.57 28.21 -28.25
C LYS A 72 2.87 27.72 -27.66
N LEU A 73 2.86 26.51 -27.11
CA LEU A 73 4.03 25.90 -26.49
C LEU A 73 4.45 24.70 -27.34
N SER A 74 5.73 24.62 -27.68
CA SER A 74 6.32 23.58 -28.51
C SER A 74 7.22 22.61 -27.69
N SER A 75 7.74 23.09 -26.57
CA SER A 75 8.59 22.31 -25.65
C SER A 75 8.17 22.52 -24.20
N TRP A 76 8.70 21.67 -23.31
CA TRP A 76 8.52 21.84 -21.87
C TRP A 76 9.35 22.99 -21.30
N GLU A 77 10.47 23.32 -21.93
CA GLU A 77 11.25 24.51 -21.58
C GLU A 77 10.39 25.77 -21.78
N GLU A 78 9.82 25.99 -22.98
CA GLU A 78 8.90 27.09 -23.22
C GLU A 78 7.70 27.11 -22.27
N ALA A 79 7.22 25.92 -21.86
CA ALA A 79 6.11 25.82 -20.93
C ALA A 79 6.48 26.28 -19.51
N PHE A 80 7.67 25.94 -19.04
CA PHE A 80 8.16 26.41 -17.74
C PHE A 80 8.61 27.88 -17.78
N ASP A 81 9.24 28.35 -18.83
CA ASP A 81 9.55 29.76 -18.99
C ASP A 81 8.27 30.63 -18.89
N ALA A 82 7.21 30.22 -19.59
CA ALA A 82 5.94 30.94 -19.53
C ALA A 82 5.26 30.86 -18.15
N LEU A 83 5.51 29.77 -17.38
CA LEU A 83 5.07 29.64 -15.99
C LEU A 83 5.87 30.57 -15.07
N GLU A 84 7.19 30.66 -15.25
CA GLU A 84 8.06 31.60 -14.52
C GLU A 84 7.57 33.04 -14.69
N GLU A 85 7.42 33.51 -15.95
CA GLU A 85 6.92 34.85 -16.27
C GLU A 85 5.57 35.12 -15.59
N TYR A 86 4.67 34.16 -15.61
CA TYR A 86 3.38 34.32 -14.96
C TYR A 86 3.51 34.46 -13.45
N ILE A 87 4.26 33.57 -12.78
CA ILE A 87 4.43 33.58 -11.33
C ILE A 87 5.15 34.87 -10.88
N GLU A 88 6.11 35.39 -11.66
CA GLU A 88 6.78 36.63 -11.39
C GLU A 88 5.86 37.85 -11.52
N SER A 89 4.82 37.75 -12.33
CA SER A 89 3.80 38.82 -12.45
C SER A 89 2.85 38.92 -11.25
N LEU A 90 2.87 37.90 -10.34
CA LEU A 90 2.01 37.89 -9.16
C LEU A 90 2.60 38.75 -8.03
N PRO A 91 1.74 39.32 -7.13
CA PRO A 91 2.20 40.10 -5.98
C PRO A 91 3.20 39.34 -5.10
N GLU A 92 4.25 40.04 -4.62
CA GLU A 92 5.33 39.40 -3.83
C GLU A 92 4.94 39.04 -2.40
N ASP A 93 3.84 39.61 -1.90
CA ASP A 93 3.40 39.52 -0.51
C ASP A 93 2.85 38.15 -0.06
N LYS A 94 2.73 37.19 -1.01
CA LYS A 94 2.16 35.84 -0.75
C LYS A 94 3.03 34.74 -1.30
N ARG A 95 3.01 33.60 -0.58
CA ARG A 95 3.55 32.36 -1.11
C ARG A 95 2.75 31.89 -2.32
N LYS A 96 3.43 31.48 -3.37
CA LYS A 96 2.84 30.96 -4.60
C LYS A 96 2.77 29.44 -4.52
N VAL A 97 1.59 28.92 -4.76
CA VAL A 97 1.34 27.47 -4.73
C VAL A 97 1.18 26.94 -6.14
N ILE A 98 2.11 26.08 -6.54
CA ILE A 98 2.12 25.41 -7.84
C ILE A 98 1.82 23.92 -7.58
N PHE A 99 0.79 23.37 -8.22
CA PHE A 99 0.42 21.98 -8.11
C PHE A 99 0.47 21.28 -9.46
N ILE A 100 1.38 20.30 -9.61
CA ILE A 100 1.49 19.44 -10.81
C ILE A 100 1.11 18.03 -10.40
N ASP A 101 -0.04 17.57 -10.86
CA ASP A 101 -0.60 16.26 -10.52
C ASP A 101 -0.39 15.24 -11.65
N GLU A 102 -0.28 13.98 -11.29
CA GLU A 102 -0.05 12.82 -12.17
C GLU A 102 1.15 13.02 -13.12
N MET A 103 2.28 13.47 -12.56
CA MET A 103 3.53 13.68 -13.31
C MET A 103 3.98 12.48 -14.15
N PRO A 104 3.83 11.21 -13.71
CA PRO A 104 4.18 10.04 -14.52
C PRO A 104 3.46 10.00 -15.87
N TRP A 105 2.28 10.61 -16.00
CA TRP A 105 1.55 10.66 -17.27
C TRP A 105 2.03 11.80 -18.19
N ILE A 106 2.70 12.80 -17.62
CA ILE A 106 3.28 13.92 -18.38
C ILE A 106 4.57 13.46 -19.07
N ASP A 107 5.37 12.64 -18.37
CA ASP A 107 6.65 12.12 -18.88
C ASP A 107 6.42 11.03 -19.95
N THR A 108 6.15 11.51 -21.17
CA THR A 108 6.00 10.62 -22.34
C THR A 108 7.37 10.34 -22.98
N PRO A 109 7.54 9.24 -23.70
CA PRO A 109 8.82 8.93 -24.36
C PRO A 109 9.32 10.12 -25.21
N GLN A 110 10.58 10.51 -25.01
CA GLN A 110 11.22 11.64 -25.70
C GLN A 110 10.56 12.99 -25.43
N SER A 111 9.88 13.14 -24.28
CA SER A 111 9.21 14.41 -23.94
C SER A 111 10.15 15.46 -23.41
N GLU A 112 11.31 15.08 -22.85
CA GLU A 112 12.27 15.96 -22.16
C GLU A 112 11.61 16.72 -20.99
N PHE A 113 10.52 16.14 -20.43
CA PHE A 113 9.76 16.79 -19.36
C PHE A 113 10.55 16.84 -18.05
N VAL A 114 11.22 15.74 -17.68
CA VAL A 114 11.96 15.65 -16.42
C VAL A 114 13.14 16.62 -16.46
N GLU A 115 13.87 16.67 -17.55
CA GLU A 115 15.01 17.55 -17.77
C GLU A 115 14.60 19.03 -17.70
N ALA A 116 13.50 19.40 -18.36
CA ALA A 116 12.96 20.76 -18.32
C ALA A 116 12.46 21.13 -16.91
N PHE A 117 11.81 20.18 -16.20
CA PHE A 117 11.37 20.39 -14.82
C PHE A 117 12.56 20.55 -13.85
N GLU A 118 13.62 19.77 -14.03
CA GLU A 118 14.87 19.90 -13.27
C GLU A 118 15.51 21.26 -13.50
N SER A 119 15.59 21.70 -14.75
CA SER A 119 16.14 23.03 -15.11
C SER A 119 15.32 24.13 -14.45
N PHE A 120 14.00 24.13 -14.63
CA PHE A 120 13.07 25.10 -14.03
C PHE A 120 13.26 25.20 -12.51
N TRP A 121 13.26 24.07 -11.81
CA TRP A 121 13.42 24.09 -10.35
C TRP A 121 14.81 24.55 -9.92
N ASN A 122 15.87 24.08 -10.59
CA ASN A 122 17.25 24.35 -10.19
C ASN A 122 17.72 25.76 -10.52
N SER A 123 17.29 26.31 -11.67
CA SER A 123 17.69 27.65 -12.11
C SER A 123 16.88 28.76 -11.45
N TRP A 124 15.60 28.52 -11.19
CA TRP A 124 14.65 29.52 -10.74
C TRP A 124 13.94 29.17 -9.43
N GLY A 125 13.14 28.10 -9.37
CA GLY A 125 12.26 27.81 -8.23
C GLY A 125 12.99 27.69 -6.90
N SER A 126 14.13 26.98 -6.87
CA SER A 126 14.92 26.76 -5.65
C SER A 126 15.66 28.00 -5.14
N ARG A 127 15.80 29.04 -5.99
CA ARG A 127 16.48 30.30 -5.64
C ARG A 127 15.54 31.33 -5.03
N ARG A 128 14.25 31.07 -5.11
CA ARG A 128 13.22 31.92 -4.51
C ARG A 128 12.97 31.47 -3.05
N SER A 129 12.23 32.29 -2.32
CA SER A 129 11.79 31.95 -0.95
C SER A 129 10.27 31.80 -0.82
N ASP A 130 9.53 32.06 -1.90
CA ASP A 130 8.07 32.21 -1.87
C ASP A 130 7.30 31.10 -2.64
N ILE A 131 7.99 30.08 -3.18
CA ILE A 131 7.37 29.01 -3.95
C ILE A 131 7.10 27.78 -3.08
N VAL A 132 5.89 27.21 -3.20
CA VAL A 132 5.56 25.85 -2.77
C VAL A 132 5.11 25.07 -4.01
N LEU A 133 5.99 24.24 -4.53
CA LEU A 133 5.69 23.37 -5.66
C LEU A 133 5.39 21.97 -5.14
N ILE A 134 4.16 21.52 -5.38
CA ILE A 134 3.72 20.15 -5.06
C ILE A 134 3.67 19.37 -6.38
N ALA A 135 4.41 18.26 -6.41
CA ALA A 135 4.40 17.32 -7.51
C ALA A 135 3.81 16.00 -7.06
N SER A 136 2.79 15.47 -7.74
CA SER A 136 2.19 14.22 -7.33
C SER A 136 2.15 13.17 -8.44
N GLY A 137 2.05 11.89 -8.05
CA GLY A 137 1.91 10.80 -8.99
C GLY A 137 1.50 9.48 -8.36
N SER A 138 0.70 8.72 -9.10
CA SER A 138 0.20 7.39 -8.68
C SER A 138 1.11 6.23 -9.09
N ALA A 139 2.03 6.42 -10.03
CA ALA A 139 3.07 5.44 -10.37
C ALA A 139 4.24 5.58 -9.38
N SER A 140 4.11 5.00 -8.19
CA SER A 140 5.07 5.16 -7.09
C SER A 140 6.51 4.83 -7.50
N SER A 141 6.71 3.82 -8.36
CA SER A 141 8.05 3.47 -8.85
C SER A 141 8.68 4.58 -9.69
N TRP A 142 7.92 5.17 -10.63
CA TRP A 142 8.41 6.29 -11.42
C TRP A 142 8.76 7.50 -10.53
N MET A 143 7.89 7.83 -9.58
CA MET A 143 8.12 8.93 -8.64
C MET A 143 9.39 8.70 -7.79
N VAL A 144 9.58 7.47 -7.31
CA VAL A 144 10.77 7.12 -6.52
C VAL A 144 12.03 7.13 -7.39
N ASP A 145 12.00 6.52 -8.57
CA ASP A 145 13.16 6.45 -9.46
C ASP A 145 13.58 7.85 -9.99
N LYS A 146 12.61 8.72 -10.30
CA LYS A 146 12.88 10.03 -10.88
C LYS A 146 13.13 11.14 -9.85
N PHE A 147 12.55 11.02 -8.66
CA PHE A 147 12.63 12.07 -7.64
C PHE A 147 13.29 11.61 -6.34
N VAL A 148 12.84 10.54 -5.72
CA VAL A 148 13.25 10.17 -4.35
C VAL A 148 14.64 9.53 -4.30
N GLU A 149 14.92 8.56 -5.19
CA GLU A 149 16.21 7.85 -5.29
C GLU A 149 17.10 8.38 -6.43
N ASN A 150 16.68 9.45 -7.11
CA ASN A 150 17.46 10.03 -8.19
C ASN A 150 18.77 10.62 -7.68
N ILE A 151 19.89 10.22 -8.32
CA ILE A 151 21.24 10.76 -8.06
C ILE A 151 21.50 11.99 -8.96
N GLY A 152 20.53 12.37 -9.81
CA GLY A 152 20.63 13.47 -10.80
C GLY A 152 20.41 14.88 -10.25
N GLY A 153 19.97 15.78 -11.11
CA GLY A 153 19.88 17.22 -10.84
C GLY A 153 18.90 17.63 -9.72
N LEU A 154 17.94 16.78 -9.37
CA LEU A 154 17.03 17.03 -8.24
C LEU A 154 17.50 16.41 -6.90
N HIS A 155 18.65 15.72 -6.91
CA HIS A 155 19.21 15.15 -5.67
C HIS A 155 19.44 16.26 -4.63
N ALA A 156 19.01 16.05 -3.40
CA ALA A 156 19.05 17.01 -2.29
C ALA A 156 18.28 18.34 -2.53
N ARG A 157 17.50 18.45 -3.61
CA ARG A 157 16.67 19.62 -3.89
C ARG A 157 15.21 19.43 -3.56
N ILE A 158 14.78 18.19 -3.43
CA ILE A 158 13.47 17.84 -2.89
C ILE A 158 13.50 18.10 -1.39
N THR A 159 12.60 18.93 -0.93
CA THR A 159 12.59 19.38 0.46
C THR A 159 11.72 18.51 1.34
N ASN A 160 10.73 17.84 0.76
CA ASN A 160 9.88 16.90 1.48
C ASN A 160 9.30 15.81 0.57
N ASN A 161 9.25 14.58 1.11
CA ASN A 161 8.66 13.41 0.47
C ASN A 161 7.48 12.90 1.32
N ILE A 162 6.28 12.95 0.77
CA ILE A 162 5.05 12.51 1.45
C ILE A 162 4.55 11.23 0.76
N TYR A 163 4.79 10.09 1.39
CA TYR A 163 4.24 8.82 0.93
C TYR A 163 2.86 8.58 1.53
N ILE A 164 1.85 8.46 0.67
CA ILE A 164 0.46 8.22 1.10
C ILE A 164 0.14 6.73 0.95
N ARG A 165 -0.12 6.10 2.07
CA ARG A 165 -0.54 4.69 2.17
C ARG A 165 -2.07 4.56 2.23
N PRO A 166 -2.62 3.38 1.93
CA PRO A 166 -3.96 3.04 2.36
C PRO A 166 -4.11 3.23 3.87
N PHE A 167 -5.30 3.55 4.33
CA PHE A 167 -5.60 3.67 5.76
C PHE A 167 -5.33 2.36 6.49
N ASN A 168 -4.79 2.43 7.70
CA ASN A 168 -4.78 1.31 8.64
C ASN A 168 -6.19 1.10 9.24
N LEU A 169 -6.36 0.12 10.12
CA LEU A 169 -7.67 -0.17 10.73
C LEU A 169 -8.23 1.02 11.52
N LYS A 170 -7.40 1.74 12.28
CA LYS A 170 -7.80 2.92 13.03
C LYS A 170 -8.28 4.04 12.10
N GLU A 171 -7.48 4.39 11.11
CA GLU A 171 -7.82 5.43 10.15
C GLU A 171 -9.06 5.05 9.32
N THR A 172 -9.25 3.76 9.03
CA THR A 172 -10.47 3.23 8.39
C THR A 172 -11.69 3.41 9.29
N GLU A 173 -11.58 3.10 10.59
CA GLU A 173 -12.64 3.34 11.58
C GLU A 173 -13.01 4.81 11.64
N GLU A 174 -12.02 5.70 11.81
CA GLU A 174 -12.21 7.14 11.87
C GLU A 174 -12.88 7.69 10.61
N TYR A 175 -12.44 7.23 9.43
CA TYR A 175 -13.04 7.62 8.15
C TYR A 175 -14.50 7.17 8.05
N LEU A 176 -14.81 5.91 8.37
CA LEU A 176 -16.17 5.39 8.32
C LEU A 176 -17.10 6.10 9.32
N GLN A 177 -16.63 6.36 10.53
CA GLN A 177 -17.38 7.12 11.55
C GLN A 177 -17.70 8.54 11.05
N SER A 178 -16.74 9.22 10.42
CA SER A 178 -16.93 10.55 9.82
C SER A 178 -17.99 10.57 8.70
N ARG A 179 -18.22 9.40 8.06
CA ARG A 179 -19.24 9.19 7.01
C ARG A 179 -20.58 8.69 7.55
N GLY A 180 -20.72 8.58 8.90
CA GLY A 180 -21.96 8.18 9.56
C GLY A 180 -22.17 6.67 9.71
N PHE A 181 -21.14 5.85 9.45
CA PHE A 181 -21.19 4.41 9.73
C PHE A 181 -21.13 4.15 11.24
N ARG A 182 -21.90 3.14 11.69
CA ARG A 182 -21.93 2.66 13.08
C ARG A 182 -21.57 1.18 13.17
N TRP A 183 -20.66 0.74 12.32
CA TRP A 183 -20.22 -0.65 12.31
C TRP A 183 -19.30 -0.93 13.49
N SER A 184 -19.39 -2.16 14.02
CA SER A 184 -18.44 -2.64 15.04
C SER A 184 -17.05 -2.82 14.41
N ARG A 185 -16.00 -2.82 15.22
CA ARG A 185 -14.64 -3.09 14.79
C ARG A 185 -14.51 -4.44 14.08
N TYR A 186 -15.30 -5.44 14.51
CA TYR A 186 -15.37 -6.72 13.82
C TYR A 186 -15.90 -6.57 12.38
N GLN A 187 -16.95 -5.79 12.16
CA GLN A 187 -17.46 -5.51 10.81
C GLN A 187 -16.46 -4.70 9.98
N ILE A 188 -15.76 -3.76 10.60
CA ILE A 188 -14.70 -2.98 9.93
C ILE A 188 -13.54 -3.91 9.56
N LEU A 189 -13.15 -4.83 10.43
CA LEU A 189 -12.13 -5.85 10.14
C LEU A 189 -12.52 -6.72 8.94
N GLN A 190 -13.77 -7.17 8.86
CA GLN A 190 -14.30 -7.95 7.74
C GLN A 190 -14.32 -7.14 6.44
N LEU A 191 -14.69 -5.85 6.49
CA LEU A 191 -14.58 -4.96 5.34
C LEU A 191 -13.14 -4.81 4.89
N TYR A 192 -12.23 -4.62 5.83
CA TYR A 192 -10.80 -4.44 5.56
C TYR A 192 -10.19 -5.66 4.87
N GLN A 193 -10.62 -6.87 5.23
CA GLN A 193 -10.25 -8.10 4.53
C GLN A 193 -10.64 -8.09 3.05
N ILE A 194 -11.69 -7.37 2.67
CA ILE A 194 -12.23 -7.34 1.29
C ILE A 194 -11.55 -6.27 0.43
N MET A 195 -11.44 -5.05 0.93
CA MET A 195 -10.98 -3.91 0.12
C MET A 195 -9.83 -3.10 0.74
N GLY A 196 -9.32 -3.56 1.89
CA GLY A 196 -8.30 -2.83 2.63
C GLY A 196 -8.77 -1.44 3.08
N GLY A 197 -7.81 -0.60 3.42
CA GLY A 197 -8.07 0.79 3.79
C GLY A 197 -7.96 1.78 2.64
N VAL A 198 -8.32 1.42 1.41
CA VAL A 198 -8.20 2.30 0.25
C VAL A 198 -9.32 3.34 0.27
N PRO A 199 -9.02 4.65 0.46
CA PRO A 199 -10.03 5.68 0.66
C PRO A 199 -11.08 5.76 -0.42
N PHE A 200 -10.70 5.57 -1.67
CA PHE A 200 -11.66 5.56 -2.77
C PHE A 200 -12.68 4.44 -2.64
N TYR A 201 -12.26 3.21 -2.35
CA TYR A 201 -13.19 2.09 -2.18
C TYR A 201 -14.13 2.30 -0.99
N LEU A 202 -13.57 2.81 0.12
CA LEU A 202 -14.36 3.16 1.30
C LEU A 202 -15.38 4.28 1.01
N SER A 203 -15.06 5.21 0.08
CA SER A 203 -15.96 6.30 -0.31
C SER A 203 -17.21 5.84 -1.05
N LEU A 204 -17.15 4.66 -1.66
CA LEU A 204 -18.27 4.06 -2.41
C LEU A 204 -19.32 3.40 -1.50
N LEU A 205 -18.99 3.21 -0.21
CA LEU A 205 -19.90 2.57 0.75
C LEU A 205 -21.11 3.45 1.07
N ASP A 206 -22.27 2.81 1.25
CA ASP A 206 -23.52 3.44 1.69
C ASP A 206 -23.78 3.14 3.18
N PRO A 207 -23.78 4.15 4.08
CA PRO A 207 -24.01 3.94 5.50
C PRO A 207 -25.42 3.46 5.85
N LYS A 208 -26.37 3.52 4.92
CA LYS A 208 -27.74 3.02 5.08
C LYS A 208 -27.87 1.53 4.81
N GLN A 209 -26.84 0.89 4.26
CA GLN A 209 -26.81 -0.53 3.91
C GLN A 209 -25.97 -1.32 4.89
N THR A 210 -26.25 -2.61 5.01
CA THR A 210 -25.41 -3.55 5.74
C THR A 210 -24.05 -3.74 5.06
N LEU A 211 -23.07 -4.30 5.76
CA LEU A 211 -21.79 -4.68 5.16
C LEU A 211 -21.98 -5.61 3.95
N LEU A 212 -22.79 -6.67 4.11
CA LEU A 212 -23.04 -7.66 3.05
C LEU A 212 -23.65 -7.01 1.82
N ALA A 213 -24.71 -6.20 2.00
CA ALA A 213 -25.37 -5.50 0.90
C ALA A 213 -24.45 -4.50 0.16
N ASN A 214 -23.53 -3.84 0.88
CA ASN A 214 -22.50 -3.00 0.26
C ASN A 214 -21.53 -3.83 -0.59
N VAL A 215 -21.10 -5.00 -0.10
CA VAL A 215 -20.19 -5.88 -0.84
C VAL A 215 -20.89 -6.42 -2.10
N ASP A 216 -22.13 -6.89 -2.00
CA ASP A 216 -22.90 -7.34 -3.17
C ASP A 216 -23.05 -6.23 -4.21
N ARG A 217 -23.42 -5.03 -3.77
CA ARG A 217 -23.57 -3.87 -4.64
C ARG A 217 -22.28 -3.51 -5.39
N LEU A 218 -21.15 -3.55 -4.70
CA LEU A 218 -19.87 -3.09 -5.24
C LEU A 218 -19.13 -4.14 -6.07
N PHE A 219 -19.39 -5.45 -5.86
CA PHE A 219 -18.60 -6.51 -6.49
C PHE A 219 -19.43 -7.51 -7.33
N PHE A 220 -20.70 -7.79 -6.96
CA PHE A 220 -21.43 -8.92 -7.55
C PHE A 220 -22.58 -8.49 -8.47
N ARG A 221 -23.14 -7.30 -8.28
CA ARG A 221 -24.19 -6.80 -9.19
C ARG A 221 -23.68 -6.63 -10.62
N ARG A 222 -24.58 -6.69 -11.58
CA ARG A 222 -24.27 -6.60 -13.01
C ARG A 222 -23.39 -5.42 -13.39
N ASN A 223 -23.61 -4.25 -12.79
CA ASN A 223 -22.87 -3.01 -13.04
C ASN A 223 -22.04 -2.60 -11.80
N ALA A 224 -21.49 -3.58 -11.06
CA ALA A 224 -20.74 -3.31 -9.86
C ALA A 224 -19.44 -2.53 -10.16
N GLU A 225 -19.26 -1.39 -9.47
CA GLU A 225 -18.17 -0.45 -9.73
C GLU A 225 -16.79 -1.08 -9.54
N LEU A 226 -16.63 -1.92 -8.54
CA LEU A 226 -15.34 -2.56 -8.24
C LEU A 226 -15.12 -3.85 -9.05
N LYS A 227 -16.06 -4.29 -9.86
CA LYS A 227 -15.86 -5.44 -10.75
C LYS A 227 -14.89 -5.14 -11.90
N THR A 228 -14.92 -3.90 -12.41
CA THR A 228 -14.07 -3.44 -13.53
C THR A 228 -12.81 -2.68 -13.07
N GLU A 229 -12.74 -2.29 -11.82
CA GLU A 229 -11.63 -1.52 -11.27
C GLU A 229 -10.28 -2.26 -11.38
N PHE A 230 -10.28 -3.61 -11.38
CA PHE A 230 -9.06 -4.41 -11.44
C PHE A 230 -8.21 -4.08 -12.67
N ASP A 231 -8.82 -4.05 -13.84
CA ASP A 231 -8.11 -3.73 -15.09
C ASP A 231 -7.63 -2.27 -15.10
N GLU A 232 -8.46 -1.35 -14.60
CA GLU A 232 -8.09 0.06 -14.51
C GLU A 232 -6.92 0.31 -13.56
N LEU A 233 -6.91 -0.39 -12.41
CA LEU A 233 -5.90 -0.25 -11.37
C LEU A 233 -4.50 -0.57 -11.92
N PHE A 234 -4.32 -1.72 -12.56
CA PHE A 234 -3.03 -2.15 -13.08
C PHE A 234 -2.61 -1.37 -14.33
N ASN A 235 -3.55 -1.12 -15.26
CA ASN A 235 -3.26 -0.37 -16.51
C ASN A 235 -2.87 1.08 -16.28
N ALA A 236 -3.29 1.70 -15.17
CA ALA A 236 -2.96 3.07 -14.85
C ALA A 236 -1.58 3.23 -14.19
N VAL A 237 -1.07 2.16 -13.57
CA VAL A 237 0.18 2.19 -12.78
C VAL A 237 1.35 1.61 -13.57
N PHE A 238 1.12 0.57 -14.37
CA PHE A 238 2.20 -0.18 -14.99
C PHE A 238 2.17 -0.14 -16.52
N ASN A 239 3.33 0.07 -17.12
CA ASN A 239 3.57 -0.22 -18.52
C ASN A 239 3.81 -1.73 -18.70
N LYS A 240 3.26 -2.37 -19.76
CA LYS A 240 3.38 -3.82 -19.99
C LYS A 240 2.79 -4.65 -18.84
N VAL A 241 1.54 -4.36 -18.51
CA VAL A 241 0.75 -4.89 -17.39
C VAL A 241 0.82 -6.42 -17.28
N ASP A 242 0.84 -7.15 -18.37
CA ASP A 242 0.85 -8.62 -18.39
C ASP A 242 1.94 -9.24 -17.50
N LYS A 243 3.13 -8.62 -17.44
CA LYS A 243 4.25 -9.09 -16.62
C LYS A 243 3.99 -8.97 -15.12
N TYR A 244 3.29 -7.92 -14.74
CA TYR A 244 2.91 -7.69 -13.34
C TYR A 244 1.79 -8.64 -12.93
N LEU A 245 0.79 -8.82 -13.80
CA LEU A 245 -0.32 -9.75 -13.58
C LEU A 245 0.15 -11.20 -13.49
N GLU A 246 1.16 -11.60 -14.24
CA GLU A 246 1.78 -12.93 -14.16
C GLU A 246 2.33 -13.20 -12.75
N VAL A 247 3.09 -12.25 -12.18
CA VAL A 247 3.65 -12.37 -10.82
C VAL A 247 2.55 -12.31 -9.77
N VAL A 248 1.58 -11.42 -9.92
CA VAL A 248 0.44 -11.28 -9.00
C VAL A 248 -0.39 -12.57 -8.97
N ALA A 249 -0.67 -13.18 -10.12
CA ALA A 249 -1.40 -14.44 -10.20
C ALA A 249 -0.65 -15.60 -9.52
N LEU A 250 0.69 -15.68 -9.70
CA LEU A 250 1.52 -16.65 -9.01
C LEU A 250 1.47 -16.47 -7.48
N LEU A 251 1.60 -15.25 -7.00
CA LEU A 251 1.55 -14.95 -5.57
C LEU A 251 0.16 -15.20 -4.99
N ASN A 252 -0.90 -14.90 -5.74
CA ASN A 252 -2.27 -15.20 -5.33
C ASN A 252 -2.52 -16.70 -5.16
N SER A 253 -1.89 -17.55 -5.99
CA SER A 253 -2.01 -19.02 -5.89
C SER A 253 -1.20 -19.61 -4.74
N ASN A 254 -0.33 -18.84 -4.09
CA ASN A 254 0.63 -19.31 -3.08
C ASN A 254 0.57 -18.47 -1.81
N HIS A 255 -0.42 -18.76 -0.98
CA HIS A 255 -0.71 -18.02 0.25
C HIS A 255 0.47 -17.92 1.23
N ASN A 256 1.36 -18.92 1.22
CA ASN A 256 2.55 -18.95 2.07
C ASN A 256 3.70 -18.05 1.57
N GLY A 257 3.47 -17.35 0.45
CA GLY A 257 4.49 -16.56 -0.21
C GLY A 257 5.46 -17.40 -1.05
N LEU A 258 6.17 -16.73 -1.94
CA LEU A 258 7.16 -17.32 -2.82
C LEU A 258 8.49 -16.59 -2.71
N THR A 259 9.58 -17.35 -2.79
CA THR A 259 10.93 -16.78 -2.95
C THR A 259 11.15 -16.27 -4.37
N TYR A 260 12.16 -15.41 -4.55
CA TYR A 260 12.57 -14.97 -5.89
C TYR A 260 12.80 -16.15 -6.86
N SER A 261 13.45 -17.22 -6.39
CA SER A 261 13.74 -18.40 -7.21
C SER A 261 12.47 -19.17 -7.59
N GLU A 262 11.50 -19.27 -6.70
CA GLU A 262 10.20 -19.90 -6.98
C GLU A 262 9.38 -19.07 -7.98
N ILE A 263 9.37 -17.73 -7.85
CA ILE A 263 8.70 -16.84 -8.79
C ILE A 263 9.38 -16.92 -10.17
N LYS A 264 10.72 -16.89 -10.21
CA LYS A 264 11.48 -17.06 -11.47
C LYS A 264 11.14 -18.37 -12.16
N LYS A 265 11.01 -19.46 -11.43
CA LYS A 265 10.65 -20.78 -11.98
C LYS A 265 9.22 -20.84 -12.52
N GLY A 266 8.30 -20.12 -11.88
CA GLY A 266 6.88 -20.12 -12.21
C GLY A 266 6.46 -19.04 -13.22
N SER A 267 7.34 -18.11 -13.59
CA SER A 267 7.06 -17.00 -14.50
C SER A 267 7.93 -17.02 -15.76
N SER A 268 7.53 -16.26 -16.75
CA SER A 268 8.32 -15.98 -17.96
C SER A 268 9.45 -14.96 -17.74
N LEU A 269 9.59 -14.45 -16.51
CA LEU A 269 10.49 -13.36 -16.13
C LEU A 269 11.79 -13.88 -15.51
N ASP A 270 12.88 -13.19 -15.78
CA ASP A 270 14.18 -13.50 -15.19
C ASP A 270 15.03 -12.24 -14.92
N GLY A 271 16.10 -12.41 -14.13
CA GLY A 271 17.14 -11.43 -13.89
C GLY A 271 16.57 -10.05 -13.50
N GLU A 272 17.07 -9.02 -14.16
CA GLU A 272 16.71 -7.63 -13.88
C GLU A 272 15.22 -7.33 -14.08
N ARG A 273 14.58 -8.01 -15.04
CA ARG A 273 13.15 -7.80 -15.32
C ARG A 273 12.26 -8.24 -14.15
N LEU A 274 12.54 -9.40 -13.58
CA LEU A 274 11.81 -9.89 -12.42
C LEU A 274 12.08 -9.01 -11.21
N THR A 275 13.34 -8.61 -10.99
CA THR A 275 13.71 -7.70 -9.89
C THR A 275 12.95 -6.39 -9.99
N THR A 276 12.87 -5.80 -11.18
CA THR A 276 12.11 -4.57 -11.44
C THR A 276 10.63 -4.74 -11.16
N VAL A 277 10.01 -5.85 -11.61
CA VAL A 277 8.58 -6.11 -11.37
C VAL A 277 8.29 -6.24 -9.88
N LEU A 278 9.10 -7.00 -9.13
CA LEU A 278 8.94 -7.17 -7.68
C LEU A 278 9.11 -5.84 -6.94
N LYS A 279 10.17 -5.08 -7.26
CA LYS A 279 10.41 -3.75 -6.67
C LYS A 279 9.24 -2.80 -6.92
N ASN A 280 8.68 -2.80 -8.12
CA ASN A 280 7.57 -1.93 -8.47
C ASN A 280 6.26 -2.33 -7.78
N LEU A 281 5.97 -3.64 -7.70
CA LEU A 281 4.80 -4.14 -6.97
C LEU A 281 4.88 -3.80 -5.48
N GLU A 282 6.06 -3.90 -4.87
CA GLU A 282 6.29 -3.57 -3.46
C GLU A 282 6.15 -2.06 -3.21
N ARG A 283 6.72 -1.21 -4.07
CA ARG A 283 6.58 0.26 -3.99
C ARG A 283 5.17 0.76 -4.19
N CYS A 284 4.32 -0.05 -4.81
CA CYS A 284 2.91 0.25 -5.02
C CYS A 284 1.98 -0.44 -4.01
N ASP A 285 2.51 -0.99 -2.92
CA ASP A 285 1.77 -1.69 -1.85
C ASP A 285 0.92 -2.88 -2.35
N PHE A 286 1.28 -3.51 -3.48
CA PHE A 286 0.62 -4.75 -3.91
C PHE A 286 1.18 -5.96 -3.19
N ILE A 287 2.49 -5.97 -2.94
CA ILE A 287 3.18 -7.06 -2.27
C ILE A 287 4.01 -6.53 -1.10
N ILE A 288 4.30 -7.41 -0.16
CA ILE A 288 5.31 -7.19 0.87
C ILE A 288 6.38 -8.27 0.77
N SER A 289 7.58 -7.92 1.22
CA SER A 289 8.67 -8.87 1.35
C SER A 289 9.04 -9.08 2.82
N PHE A 290 9.27 -10.35 3.18
CA PHE A 290 9.78 -10.73 4.49
C PHE A 290 11.06 -11.54 4.33
N GLN A 291 12.06 -11.18 5.09
CA GLN A 291 13.26 -12.01 5.19
C GLN A 291 12.93 -13.29 5.98
N GLN A 292 13.50 -14.41 5.58
CA GLN A 292 13.49 -15.59 6.42
C GLN A 292 14.43 -15.40 7.61
N PHE A 293 14.01 -15.88 8.77
CA PHE A 293 14.81 -15.83 9.99
C PHE A 293 16.19 -16.45 9.76
N GLY A 294 17.25 -15.83 10.30
CA GLY A 294 18.64 -16.29 10.12
C GLY A 294 19.30 -15.96 8.77
N ASN A 295 18.56 -15.49 7.77
CA ASN A 295 19.09 -15.16 6.45
C ASN A 295 19.23 -13.66 6.21
N LYS A 296 20.39 -13.20 5.74
CA LYS A 296 20.64 -11.77 5.47
C LYS A 296 20.11 -11.29 4.10
N SER A 297 19.98 -12.15 3.09
CA SER A 297 19.56 -11.76 1.72
C SER A 297 18.96 -12.88 0.88
N ARG A 298 19.24 -14.14 1.18
CA ARG A 298 18.70 -15.29 0.44
C ARG A 298 17.43 -15.79 1.12
N GLY A 299 16.40 -16.13 0.33
CA GLY A 299 15.16 -16.69 0.86
C GLY A 299 14.11 -15.65 1.25
N THR A 300 14.23 -14.38 0.85
CA THR A 300 13.14 -13.40 0.98
C THR A 300 11.86 -13.96 0.39
N LEU A 301 10.78 -13.95 1.16
CA LEU A 301 9.44 -14.35 0.74
C LEU A 301 8.64 -13.13 0.33
N TYR A 302 8.04 -13.20 -0.85
CA TYR A 302 7.12 -12.19 -1.37
C TYR A 302 5.67 -12.68 -1.19
N ARG A 303 4.80 -11.84 -0.64
CA ARG A 303 3.36 -12.13 -0.46
C ARG A 303 2.52 -11.01 -1.06
N LEU A 304 1.44 -11.38 -1.74
CA LEU A 304 0.42 -10.43 -2.17
C LEU A 304 -0.36 -9.97 -0.93
N VAL A 305 -0.51 -8.64 -0.77
CA VAL A 305 -1.19 -8.02 0.39
C VAL A 305 -2.26 -7.00 0.00
N ASP A 306 -2.47 -6.78 -1.28
CA ASP A 306 -3.58 -5.96 -1.71
C ASP A 306 -4.90 -6.73 -1.55
N PHE A 307 -5.66 -6.39 -0.52
CA PHE A 307 -6.90 -7.08 -0.14
C PHE A 307 -7.93 -7.07 -1.26
N TYR A 308 -8.07 -5.94 -1.98
CA TYR A 308 -8.96 -5.86 -3.13
C TYR A 308 -8.56 -6.86 -4.23
N THR A 309 -7.29 -6.92 -4.59
CA THR A 309 -6.78 -7.86 -5.61
C THR A 309 -6.98 -9.32 -5.19
N LEU A 310 -6.69 -9.65 -3.92
CA LEU A 310 -6.92 -10.99 -3.36
C LEU A 310 -8.39 -11.39 -3.41
N PHE A 311 -9.29 -10.48 -2.97
CA PHE A 311 -10.72 -10.71 -2.98
C PHE A 311 -11.25 -10.87 -4.42
N TYR A 312 -10.78 -10.01 -5.34
CA TYR A 312 -11.14 -10.07 -6.74
C TYR A 312 -10.81 -11.43 -7.36
N TYR A 313 -9.58 -11.91 -7.20
CA TYR A 313 -9.19 -13.21 -7.73
C TYR A 313 -9.98 -14.37 -7.11
N LYS A 314 -10.22 -14.31 -5.81
CA LYS A 314 -10.86 -15.42 -5.09
C LYS A 314 -12.36 -15.52 -5.35
N PHE A 315 -13.08 -14.39 -5.44
CA PHE A 315 -14.53 -14.38 -5.43
C PHE A 315 -15.15 -13.70 -6.64
N VAL A 316 -14.51 -12.67 -7.21
CA VAL A 316 -15.11 -11.92 -8.32
C VAL A 316 -14.77 -12.54 -9.66
N ASN A 317 -13.48 -12.84 -9.88
CA ASN A 317 -12.99 -13.41 -11.13
C ASN A 317 -13.22 -14.93 -11.25
N ALA A 318 -13.14 -15.64 -10.13
CA ALA A 318 -13.25 -17.11 -10.11
C ALA A 318 -14.69 -17.63 -10.18
N ILE A 319 -15.69 -16.78 -9.89
CA ILE A 319 -17.09 -17.18 -9.76
C ILE A 319 -17.88 -16.57 -10.90
N ASP A 320 -18.25 -17.40 -11.87
CA ASP A 320 -19.23 -17.03 -12.91
C ASP A 320 -20.66 -17.21 -12.36
N SER A 321 -21.03 -16.37 -11.40
CA SER A 321 -22.36 -16.39 -10.81
C SER A 321 -23.24 -15.30 -11.42
N LYS A 322 -24.50 -15.66 -11.69
CA LYS A 322 -25.57 -14.71 -12.00
C LYS A 322 -26.26 -14.18 -10.76
N ASP A 323 -25.85 -14.62 -9.57
CA ASP A 323 -26.40 -14.21 -8.30
C ASP A 323 -25.80 -12.85 -7.89
N GLU A 324 -26.62 -11.81 -7.96
CA GLU A 324 -26.23 -10.44 -7.61
C GLU A 324 -26.12 -10.21 -6.10
N GLU A 325 -26.55 -11.18 -5.28
CA GLU A 325 -26.42 -11.21 -3.82
C GLU A 325 -25.54 -12.38 -3.36
N TRP A 326 -24.55 -12.74 -4.19
CA TRP A 326 -23.71 -13.91 -3.98
C TRP A 326 -23.00 -13.87 -2.62
N TRP A 327 -22.48 -12.70 -2.22
CA TRP A 327 -21.77 -12.56 -0.95
C TRP A 327 -22.70 -12.80 0.24
N THR A 328 -23.87 -12.20 0.22
CA THR A 328 -24.89 -12.40 1.26
C THR A 328 -25.28 -13.87 1.40
N HIS A 329 -25.47 -14.59 0.29
CA HIS A 329 -25.85 -16.00 0.31
C HIS A 329 -24.74 -16.96 0.72
N ASN A 330 -23.47 -16.57 0.50
CA ASN A 330 -22.30 -17.44 0.75
C ASN A 330 -21.42 -17.00 1.91
N TYR A 331 -21.79 -15.95 2.64
CA TYR A 331 -20.98 -15.34 3.68
C TYR A 331 -20.52 -16.33 4.77
N ASN A 332 -21.34 -17.31 5.14
CA ASN A 332 -21.03 -18.35 6.12
C ASN A 332 -20.47 -19.64 5.48
N SER A 333 -20.04 -19.61 4.22
CA SER A 333 -19.46 -20.78 3.58
C SER A 333 -18.02 -21.05 4.08
N HIS A 334 -17.63 -22.32 4.08
CA HIS A 334 -16.25 -22.72 4.44
C HIS A 334 -15.19 -22.02 3.57
N SER A 335 -15.50 -21.72 2.32
CA SER A 335 -14.59 -20.96 1.43
C SER A 335 -14.32 -19.55 1.92
N VAL A 336 -15.37 -18.86 2.41
CA VAL A 336 -15.27 -17.51 2.97
C VAL A 336 -14.56 -17.55 4.31
N GLU A 337 -14.88 -18.50 5.20
CA GLU A 337 -14.21 -18.66 6.49
C GLU A 337 -12.71 -18.92 6.33
N SER A 338 -12.32 -19.83 5.44
CA SER A 338 -10.92 -20.12 5.15
C SER A 338 -10.17 -18.90 4.60
N TRP A 339 -10.83 -18.13 3.72
CA TRP A 339 -10.25 -16.91 3.17
C TRP A 339 -10.13 -15.80 4.23
N GLN A 340 -11.10 -15.65 5.10
CA GLN A 340 -11.03 -14.68 6.21
C GLN A 340 -9.85 -14.99 7.15
N GLY A 341 -9.59 -16.26 7.43
CA GLY A 341 -8.40 -16.69 8.19
C GLY A 341 -7.11 -16.18 7.53
N TYR A 342 -6.94 -16.46 6.24
CA TYR A 342 -5.80 -16.01 5.47
C TYR A 342 -5.69 -14.47 5.40
N ALA A 343 -6.78 -13.78 5.12
CA ALA A 343 -6.80 -12.32 5.05
C ALA A 343 -6.45 -11.67 6.42
N PHE A 344 -6.85 -12.30 7.53
CA PHE A 344 -6.50 -11.84 8.87
C PHE A 344 -4.99 -11.96 9.15
N GLU A 345 -4.34 -13.04 8.72
CA GLU A 345 -2.88 -13.16 8.79
C GLU A 345 -2.20 -11.98 8.08
N LEU A 346 -2.67 -11.61 6.88
CA LEU A 346 -2.14 -10.47 6.14
C LEU A 346 -2.38 -9.12 6.86
N ILE A 347 -3.54 -8.97 7.52
CA ILE A 347 -3.80 -7.78 8.35
C ILE A 347 -2.78 -7.70 9.48
N CYS A 348 -2.51 -8.80 10.18
CA CYS A 348 -1.50 -8.84 11.23
C CYS A 348 -0.11 -8.45 10.71
N LEU A 349 0.29 -8.97 9.53
CA LEU A 349 1.56 -8.63 8.90
C LEU A 349 1.67 -7.15 8.52
N THR A 350 0.58 -6.50 8.16
CA THR A 350 0.56 -5.07 7.80
C THR A 350 0.36 -4.14 9.01
N HIS A 351 0.01 -4.70 10.19
CA HIS A 351 -0.23 -3.96 11.45
C HIS A 351 0.81 -4.29 12.53
N LEU A 352 2.05 -4.59 12.14
CA LEU A 352 3.14 -4.88 13.08
C LEU A 352 3.41 -3.80 14.14
N PRO A 353 3.32 -2.49 13.84
CA PRO A 353 3.48 -1.46 14.86
C PRO A 353 2.43 -1.58 15.99
N GLN A 354 1.18 -1.91 15.65
CA GLN A 354 0.10 -2.09 16.61
C GLN A 354 0.31 -3.34 17.47
N ILE A 355 0.73 -4.45 16.85
CA ILE A 355 1.10 -5.68 17.58
C ILE A 355 2.22 -5.41 18.58
N ARG A 356 3.29 -4.71 18.16
CA ARG A 356 4.40 -4.33 19.05
C ARG A 356 3.96 -3.43 20.20
N LYS A 357 3.02 -2.53 19.92
CA LYS A 357 2.44 -1.63 20.92
C LYS A 357 1.63 -2.42 21.96
N SER A 358 0.78 -3.34 21.54
CA SER A 358 -0.02 -4.20 22.42
C SER A 358 0.87 -5.09 23.29
N LEU A 359 1.96 -5.63 22.74
CA LEU A 359 2.95 -6.42 23.48
C LEU A 359 3.86 -5.57 24.40
N GLY A 360 3.76 -4.25 24.39
CA GLY A 360 4.61 -3.37 25.22
C GLY A 360 6.07 -3.29 24.77
N ILE A 361 6.38 -3.68 23.52
CA ILE A 361 7.76 -3.77 23.00
C ILE A 361 8.12 -2.67 21.99
N SER A 362 7.32 -1.61 21.90
CA SER A 362 7.58 -0.50 20.95
C SER A 362 8.91 0.22 21.18
N GLY A 363 9.42 0.22 22.41
CA GLY A 363 10.72 0.80 22.77
C GLY A 363 11.92 -0.13 22.58
N ILE A 364 11.71 -1.38 22.17
CA ILE A 364 12.75 -2.38 21.97
C ILE A 364 13.06 -2.49 20.48
N SER A 365 14.33 -2.61 20.12
CA SER A 365 14.72 -2.92 18.75
C SER A 365 14.14 -4.28 18.36
N THR A 366 13.41 -4.34 17.25
CA THR A 366 12.77 -5.56 16.79
C THR A 366 12.96 -5.77 15.29
N SER A 367 13.07 -7.02 14.86
CA SER A 367 12.99 -7.41 13.46
C SER A 367 11.85 -8.40 13.24
N ALA A 368 11.04 -8.17 12.20
CA ALA A 368 10.00 -9.09 11.79
C ALA A 368 10.51 -9.98 10.65
N SER A 369 10.24 -11.27 10.74
CA SER A 369 10.64 -12.27 9.74
C SER A 369 9.59 -13.38 9.67
N SER A 370 9.69 -14.23 8.66
CA SER A 370 8.99 -15.51 8.60
C SER A 370 10.00 -16.64 8.81
N TRP A 371 9.51 -17.84 9.07
CA TRP A 371 10.36 -19.02 9.14
C TRP A 371 9.70 -20.19 8.41
N ARG A 372 10.51 -20.90 7.64
CA ARG A 372 10.08 -22.09 6.89
C ARG A 372 11.17 -23.16 6.95
N TYR A 373 10.79 -24.33 7.40
CA TYR A 373 11.65 -25.50 7.44
C TYR A 373 11.12 -26.58 6.49
N VAL A 374 12.02 -27.11 5.67
CA VAL A 374 11.76 -28.26 4.80
C VAL A 374 12.88 -29.25 5.06
N PRO A 375 12.57 -30.44 5.62
CA PRO A 375 13.59 -31.46 5.88
C PRO A 375 14.29 -31.90 4.58
N GLY A 376 15.55 -32.25 4.67
CA GLY A 376 16.32 -32.80 3.57
C GLY A 376 15.73 -34.13 3.06
N LYS A 377 16.07 -34.53 1.83
CA LYS A 377 15.50 -35.74 1.21
C LYS A 377 15.62 -37.03 2.06
N ASN A 378 16.61 -37.09 2.96
CA ASN A 378 16.91 -38.24 3.81
C ASN A 378 16.79 -37.91 5.32
N GLU A 379 16.28 -36.75 5.69
CA GLU A 379 16.10 -36.36 7.09
C GLU A 379 14.67 -36.69 7.56
N PRO A 380 14.50 -37.39 8.68
CA PRO A 380 13.18 -37.58 9.29
C PRO A 380 12.70 -36.21 9.80
N GLY A 381 11.48 -35.86 9.47
CA GLY A 381 10.87 -34.61 9.93
C GLY A 381 9.69 -34.19 9.09
N ARG A 382 8.92 -33.25 9.61
CA ARG A 382 7.81 -32.62 8.89
C ARG A 382 8.17 -31.19 8.44
N LYS A 383 7.56 -30.75 7.37
CA LYS A 383 7.60 -29.33 6.99
C LYS A 383 6.93 -28.49 8.07
N ALA A 384 7.53 -27.37 8.40
CA ALA A 384 6.97 -26.41 9.35
C ALA A 384 7.12 -24.99 8.85
N GLN A 385 6.18 -24.14 9.24
CA GLN A 385 6.20 -22.71 8.89
C GLN A 385 5.67 -21.89 10.07
N ILE A 386 6.27 -20.71 10.26
CA ILE A 386 5.79 -19.66 11.15
C ILE A 386 5.71 -18.39 10.31
N ASP A 387 4.50 -17.86 10.17
CA ASP A 387 4.24 -16.73 9.27
C ASP A 387 4.82 -15.43 9.78
N LEU A 388 4.88 -15.27 11.10
CA LEU A 388 5.45 -14.09 11.75
C LEU A 388 6.30 -14.47 12.96
N LEU A 389 7.55 -14.05 12.92
CA LEU A 389 8.47 -14.00 14.05
C LEU A 389 8.81 -12.55 14.36
N ILE A 390 8.84 -12.19 15.63
CA ILE A 390 9.33 -10.89 16.09
C ILE A 390 10.53 -11.15 16.98
N ALA A 391 11.74 -11.04 16.41
CA ALA A 391 12.96 -11.11 17.17
C ALA A 391 13.25 -9.76 17.84
N ARG A 392 13.55 -9.81 19.13
CA ARG A 392 13.70 -8.63 20.00
C ARG A 392 15.14 -8.46 20.45
N GLY A 393 15.58 -7.22 20.65
CA GLY A 393 16.91 -6.92 21.14
C GLY A 393 17.17 -7.30 22.61
N ASP A 394 16.13 -7.70 23.35
CA ASP A 394 16.19 -8.22 24.72
C ASP A 394 16.26 -9.76 24.77
N HIS A 395 16.66 -10.40 23.68
CA HIS A 395 16.88 -11.84 23.57
C HIS A 395 15.62 -12.69 23.72
N ILE A 396 14.49 -12.21 23.22
CA ILE A 396 13.24 -12.97 23.11
C ILE A 396 12.78 -12.97 21.66
N ILE A 397 12.23 -14.09 21.20
CA ILE A 397 11.60 -14.24 19.89
C ILE A 397 10.14 -14.62 20.10
N ASN A 398 9.22 -13.74 19.68
CA ASN A 398 7.81 -14.05 19.64
C ASN A 398 7.51 -14.88 18.39
N LEU A 399 6.98 -16.09 18.60
CA LEU A 399 6.47 -17.01 17.58
C LEU A 399 4.97 -16.73 17.46
N CYS A 400 4.54 -16.02 16.42
CA CYS A 400 3.18 -15.52 16.34
C CYS A 400 2.25 -16.51 15.62
N GLU A 401 1.16 -16.86 16.27
CA GLU A 401 0.05 -17.65 15.73
C GLU A 401 -1.15 -16.75 15.51
N MET A 402 -1.55 -16.56 14.26
CA MET A 402 -2.62 -15.63 13.88
C MET A 402 -3.90 -16.40 13.57
N LYS A 403 -5.03 -16.09 14.26
CA LYS A 403 -6.29 -16.83 14.13
C LYS A 403 -7.48 -15.90 14.05
N PHE A 404 -8.23 -15.99 12.94
CA PHE A 404 -9.54 -15.37 12.81
C PHE A 404 -10.63 -16.28 13.33
N SER A 405 -11.52 -15.79 14.17
CA SER A 405 -12.63 -16.54 14.74
C SER A 405 -13.83 -15.62 15.01
N VAL A 406 -15.01 -16.19 15.11
CA VAL A 406 -16.27 -15.48 15.43
C VAL A 406 -16.50 -15.29 16.95
N GLY A 407 -15.61 -15.83 17.77
CA GLY A 407 -15.60 -15.75 19.24
C GLY A 407 -14.20 -16.08 19.75
N PRO A 408 -14.00 -16.17 21.08
CA PRO A 408 -12.70 -16.54 21.66
C PRO A 408 -12.17 -17.86 21.06
N PHE A 409 -10.89 -17.86 20.68
CA PHE A 409 -10.27 -18.98 19.98
C PHE A 409 -10.03 -20.16 20.95
N VAL A 410 -10.62 -21.31 20.66
CA VAL A 410 -10.46 -22.52 21.47
C VAL A 410 -9.26 -23.34 20.98
N ILE A 411 -8.24 -23.49 21.82
CA ILE A 411 -7.07 -24.31 21.52
C ILE A 411 -7.40 -25.79 21.79
N LYS A 412 -7.51 -26.58 20.72
CA LYS A 412 -7.67 -28.04 20.81
C LYS A 412 -6.34 -28.69 21.20
N LYS A 413 -6.38 -29.84 21.87
CA LYS A 413 -5.21 -30.57 22.35
C LYS A 413 -4.19 -30.85 21.24
N SER A 414 -4.64 -31.38 20.11
CA SER A 414 -3.75 -31.64 18.95
C SER A 414 -3.07 -30.38 18.41
N TYR A 415 -3.78 -29.23 18.45
CA TYR A 415 -3.20 -27.96 18.01
C TYR A 415 -2.18 -27.41 19.01
N ALA A 416 -2.43 -27.57 20.32
CA ALA A 416 -1.45 -27.21 21.35
C ALA A 416 -0.17 -28.05 21.24
N GLU A 417 -0.32 -29.34 20.97
CA GLU A 417 0.81 -30.24 20.71
C GLU A 417 1.61 -29.80 19.48
N ASP A 418 0.93 -29.45 18.36
CA ASP A 418 1.54 -28.94 17.14
C ASP A 418 2.33 -27.66 17.38
N VAL A 419 1.80 -26.72 18.16
CA VAL A 419 2.47 -25.45 18.50
C VAL A 419 3.73 -25.71 19.34
N ARG A 420 3.65 -26.62 20.34
CA ARG A 420 4.82 -26.99 21.17
C ARG A 420 5.91 -27.68 20.34
N GLU A 421 5.55 -28.61 19.47
CA GLU A 421 6.50 -29.26 18.56
C GLU A 421 7.16 -28.26 17.61
N ARG A 422 6.42 -27.31 17.08
CA ARG A 422 6.94 -26.28 16.20
C ARG A 422 7.90 -25.33 16.91
N LYS A 423 7.62 -24.95 18.18
CA LYS A 423 8.53 -24.19 19.05
C LYS A 423 9.84 -24.97 19.29
N GLN A 424 9.75 -26.27 19.55
CA GLN A 424 10.94 -27.11 19.74
C GLN A 424 11.74 -27.29 18.45
N LEU A 425 11.06 -27.55 17.34
CA LEU A 425 11.71 -27.69 16.04
C LEU A 425 12.45 -26.40 15.64
N PHE A 426 11.81 -25.23 15.83
CA PHE A 426 12.45 -23.93 15.61
C PHE A 426 13.73 -23.79 16.45
N LYS A 427 13.66 -24.08 17.74
CA LYS A 427 14.81 -24.02 18.64
C LYS A 427 15.97 -24.93 18.22
N GLN A 428 15.64 -26.16 17.76
CA GLN A 428 16.64 -27.13 17.32
C GLN A 428 17.31 -26.74 15.99
N VAL A 429 16.51 -26.25 15.02
CA VAL A 429 17.00 -25.91 13.69
C VAL A 429 17.83 -24.62 13.73
N GLU A 430 17.35 -23.59 14.40
CA GLU A 430 18.02 -22.30 14.48
C GLU A 430 19.11 -22.24 15.54
N LYS A 431 19.17 -23.24 16.44
CA LYS A 431 20.16 -23.31 17.55
C LYS A 431 20.24 -22.02 18.38
N THR A 432 19.09 -21.35 18.52
CA THR A 432 19.02 -20.09 19.24
C THR A 432 19.09 -20.30 20.76
N SER A 433 19.79 -19.37 21.44
CA SER A 433 19.80 -19.25 22.90
C SER A 433 18.74 -18.30 23.43
N ASP A 434 18.07 -17.56 22.56
CA ASP A 434 17.05 -16.59 22.93
C ASP A 434 15.81 -17.30 23.54
N GLY A 435 15.10 -16.59 24.42
CA GLY A 435 13.81 -17.02 24.91
C GLY A 435 12.78 -17.10 23.78
N LEU A 436 11.89 -18.07 23.83
CA LEU A 436 10.85 -18.24 22.81
C LEU A 436 9.47 -18.08 23.45
N ASP A 437 8.72 -17.05 23.02
CA ASP A 437 7.36 -16.76 23.45
C ASP A 437 6.37 -17.11 22.35
N ILE A 438 5.37 -17.93 22.66
CA ILE A 438 4.24 -18.17 21.77
C ILE A 438 3.23 -17.03 21.94
N THR A 439 3.04 -16.28 20.89
CA THR A 439 2.14 -15.11 20.86
C THR A 439 0.92 -15.43 19.99
N PHE A 440 -0.26 -15.41 20.58
CA PHE A 440 -1.48 -15.53 19.79
C PHE A 440 -2.01 -14.15 19.41
N VAL A 441 -2.23 -13.94 18.10
CA VAL A 441 -2.93 -12.77 17.58
C VAL A 441 -4.29 -13.25 17.08
N THR A 442 -5.36 -12.91 17.80
CA THR A 442 -6.69 -13.46 17.54
C THR A 442 -7.74 -12.37 17.42
N THR A 443 -8.92 -12.71 16.90
CA THR A 443 -10.02 -11.75 16.79
C THR A 443 -10.55 -11.34 18.17
N PHE A 444 -10.76 -12.30 19.10
CA PHE A 444 -11.45 -12.10 20.39
C PHE A 444 -10.70 -12.69 21.59
N GLY A 445 -9.39 -12.91 21.49
CA GLY A 445 -8.62 -13.57 22.54
C GLY A 445 -8.70 -15.10 22.47
N VAL A 446 -7.92 -15.75 23.31
CA VAL A 446 -7.93 -17.20 23.47
C VAL A 446 -8.87 -17.57 24.61
N ALA A 447 -9.76 -18.54 24.34
CA ALA A 447 -10.69 -19.05 25.35
C ALA A 447 -9.95 -19.71 26.52
N ASP A 448 -10.47 -19.56 27.73
CA ASP A 448 -9.95 -20.24 28.90
C ASP A 448 -10.13 -21.76 28.75
N GLY A 449 -9.11 -22.53 29.14
CA GLY A 449 -9.10 -23.99 29.01
C GLY A 449 -7.73 -24.58 29.31
N VAL A 450 -7.68 -25.90 29.40
CA VAL A 450 -6.48 -26.68 29.80
C VAL A 450 -5.30 -26.45 28.85
N ASN A 451 -5.55 -26.15 27.58
CA ASN A 451 -4.50 -25.96 26.58
C ASN A 451 -4.04 -24.51 26.41
N LYS A 452 -4.58 -23.57 27.20
CA LYS A 452 -4.16 -22.15 27.16
C LYS A 452 -2.75 -21.95 27.72
N ASP A 453 -2.22 -22.93 28.43
CA ASP A 453 -0.85 -22.94 28.95
C ASP A 453 0.24 -22.84 27.86
N VAL A 454 -0.11 -23.07 26.60
CA VAL A 454 0.82 -22.91 25.46
C VAL A 454 0.98 -21.44 25.05
N VAL A 455 0.16 -20.53 25.54
CA VAL A 455 0.13 -19.12 25.18
C VAL A 455 0.93 -18.29 26.17
N ASP A 456 2.05 -17.73 25.72
CA ASP A 456 2.89 -16.84 26.53
C ASP A 456 2.38 -15.37 26.50
N SER A 457 1.82 -14.92 25.36
CA SER A 457 1.23 -13.59 25.21
C SER A 457 0.08 -13.57 24.20
N GLU A 458 -0.83 -12.61 24.37
CA GLU A 458 -2.00 -12.44 23.49
C GLU A 458 -2.08 -11.01 22.95
N VAL A 459 -2.53 -10.90 21.70
CA VAL A 459 -2.95 -9.65 21.04
C VAL A 459 -4.33 -9.89 20.44
N VAL A 460 -5.26 -8.98 20.65
CA VAL A 460 -6.62 -9.08 20.09
C VAL A 460 -6.81 -8.11 18.93
N ALA A 461 -7.75 -8.40 18.04
CA ALA A 461 -8.04 -7.53 16.90
C ALA A 461 -8.35 -6.08 17.31
N GLU A 462 -8.93 -5.87 18.50
CA GLU A 462 -9.16 -4.56 19.09
C GLU A 462 -7.88 -3.71 19.20
N ASP A 463 -6.76 -4.34 19.54
CA ASP A 463 -5.45 -3.69 19.66
C ASP A 463 -4.91 -3.17 18.33
N LEU A 464 -5.34 -3.76 17.21
CA LEU A 464 -4.92 -3.34 15.86
C LEU A 464 -5.52 -1.98 15.44
N PHE A 465 -6.50 -1.48 16.19
CA PHE A 465 -7.14 -0.17 15.98
C PHE A 465 -6.49 0.96 16.79
N THR A 466 -5.22 0.84 17.18
CA THR A 466 -4.54 1.81 18.05
C THR A 466 -3.49 2.68 17.36
#